data_23dc10b07e0dc41f78c3ad19e6f55d8a
#
_entry.id   23dc10b07e0dc41f78c3ad19e6f55d8a
#
_cell.length_a   1.000
_cell.length_b   1.000
_cell.length_c   1.000
_cell.angle_alpha   90.00
_cell.angle_beta   90.00
_cell.angle_gamma   90.00
#
_symmetry.space_group_name_H-M   'P 1'
#
loop_
_entity.id
_entity.type
_entity.pdbx_description
1 polymer ?
#
loop_
_entity_poly.entity_id
_entity_poly.type
_entity_poly.pdbx_seq_one_letter_code
_entity_poly.pdbx_strand_id
1 'polypeptide(L)'
;MNKELKLATNIDEQITKLVERGMVIDNVEKAKENLLDIGYFRLGFYWFPFEKSYPRKRNRDHIFKDGVKFEYAIQLYYFDFDLRNSFLRYISRIEINFRTKLIYMASNKYREDPFWYVNSRYVDKSFLNSKAFLDAIHDAKNESVVKQDLDRYGRSYAPAWKIIEYFSFGVVISLFENLKDGGLKHDISKAYGMESSTQFSNYINTIR
;
A
#
# COMPACT_ATOMS: atom_id res chain seq x y z
N MET A 1 -22.01 34.56 4.56
CA MET A 1 -20.68 34.70 3.93
C MET A 1 -20.71 33.92 2.61
N ASN A 2 -20.75 34.63 1.49
CA ASN A 2 -20.56 33.99 0.16
C ASN A 2 -19.16 33.39 0.13
N LYS A 3 -19.08 32.08 0.05
CA LYS A 3 -17.80 31.43 -0.26
C LYS A 3 -17.48 31.78 -1.71
N GLU A 4 -16.53 32.67 -1.94
CA GLU A 4 -16.00 32.92 -3.27
C GLU A 4 -15.58 31.58 -3.90
N LEU A 5 -16.12 31.26 -5.06
CA LEU A 5 -15.76 30.11 -5.85
C LEU A 5 -14.31 30.28 -6.31
N LYS A 6 -13.42 29.37 -5.90
CA LYS A 6 -12.04 29.35 -6.43
C LYS A 6 -12.08 28.88 -7.87
N LEU A 7 -11.76 29.77 -8.79
CA LEU A 7 -11.65 29.45 -10.22
C LEU A 7 -10.32 28.74 -10.51
N ALA A 8 -10.30 27.97 -11.60
CA ALA A 8 -9.07 27.37 -12.12
C ALA A 8 -8.09 28.47 -12.54
N THR A 9 -6.80 28.21 -12.37
CA THR A 9 -5.72 29.11 -12.79
C THR A 9 -4.92 28.46 -13.91
N ASN A 10 -4.52 29.25 -14.90
CA ASN A 10 -3.59 28.82 -15.94
C ASN A 10 -2.15 28.74 -15.41
N ILE A 11 -1.24 28.22 -16.21
CA ILE A 11 0.15 27.99 -15.81
C ILE A 11 0.90 29.29 -15.49
N ASP A 12 0.67 30.35 -16.26
CA ASP A 12 1.33 31.64 -16.03
C ASP A 12 0.84 32.30 -14.73
N GLU A 13 -0.45 32.18 -14.44
CA GLU A 13 -1.04 32.63 -13.15
C GLU A 13 -0.48 31.81 -11.97
N GLN A 14 -0.21 30.52 -12.16
CA GLN A 14 0.38 29.66 -11.13
C GLN A 14 1.84 30.07 -10.86
N ILE A 15 2.63 30.34 -11.90
CA ILE A 15 3.99 30.86 -11.79
C ILE A 15 3.99 32.21 -11.05
N THR A 16 3.16 33.15 -11.48
CA THR A 16 3.02 34.46 -10.84
C THR A 16 2.73 34.31 -9.35
N LYS A 17 1.77 33.46 -8.98
CA LYS A 17 1.44 33.18 -7.57
C LYS A 17 2.63 32.64 -6.77
N LEU A 18 3.45 31.78 -7.35
CA LEU A 18 4.63 31.23 -6.65
C LEU A 18 5.68 32.31 -6.40
N VAL A 19 5.93 33.16 -7.40
CA VAL A 19 6.86 34.29 -7.28
C VAL A 19 6.38 35.32 -6.26
N GLU A 20 5.11 35.71 -6.31
CA GLU A 20 4.48 36.63 -5.33
C GLU A 20 4.61 36.13 -3.89
N ARG A 21 4.64 34.82 -3.70
CA ARG A 21 4.81 34.17 -2.41
C ARG A 21 6.27 34.00 -1.97
N GLY A 22 7.22 34.51 -2.77
CA GLY A 22 8.64 34.53 -2.47
C GLY A 22 9.43 33.32 -2.97
N MET A 23 8.85 32.51 -3.89
CA MET A 23 9.59 31.40 -4.51
C MET A 23 10.49 31.92 -5.63
N VAL A 24 11.75 31.51 -5.64
CA VAL A 24 12.69 31.78 -6.70
C VAL A 24 12.51 30.76 -7.81
N ILE A 25 12.34 31.23 -9.05
CA ILE A 25 12.20 30.37 -10.24
C ILE A 25 13.30 30.76 -11.23
N ASP A 26 14.37 29.97 -11.28
CA ASP A 26 15.54 30.27 -12.11
C ASP A 26 15.26 30.05 -13.61
N ASN A 27 14.40 29.07 -13.94
CA ASN A 27 14.01 28.74 -15.32
C ASN A 27 12.49 28.60 -15.41
N VAL A 28 11.83 29.65 -15.91
CA VAL A 28 10.36 29.73 -15.99
C VAL A 28 9.78 28.69 -16.95
N GLU A 29 10.39 28.45 -18.10
CA GLU A 29 9.88 27.50 -19.08
C GLU A 29 9.95 26.05 -18.52
N LYS A 30 11.04 25.70 -17.86
CA LYS A 30 11.17 24.41 -17.19
C LYS A 30 10.17 24.25 -16.02
N ALA A 31 9.91 25.32 -15.30
CA ALA A 31 8.89 25.31 -14.24
C ALA A 31 7.48 25.10 -14.81
N LYS A 32 7.15 25.71 -15.97
CA LYS A 32 5.88 25.48 -16.67
C LYS A 32 5.73 24.02 -17.11
N GLU A 33 6.76 23.41 -17.69
CA GLU A 33 6.78 21.98 -18.04
C GLU A 33 6.49 21.10 -16.81
N ASN A 34 7.19 21.34 -15.70
CA ASN A 34 6.98 20.58 -14.47
C ASN A 34 5.57 20.77 -13.89
N LEU A 35 5.01 21.98 -13.98
CA LEU A 35 3.64 22.24 -13.52
C LEU A 35 2.60 21.54 -14.40
N LEU A 36 2.85 21.42 -15.72
CA LEU A 36 1.99 20.67 -16.63
C LEU A 36 2.08 19.16 -16.42
N ASP A 37 3.28 18.64 -16.13
CA ASP A 37 3.53 17.21 -15.93
C ASP A 37 3.04 16.71 -14.56
N ILE A 38 3.46 17.39 -13.49
CA ILE A 38 3.21 16.95 -12.10
C ILE A 38 1.94 17.56 -11.52
N GLY A 39 1.66 18.82 -11.84
CA GLY A 39 0.51 19.58 -11.38
C GLY A 39 0.76 20.41 -10.12
N TYR A 40 0.24 21.65 -10.14
CA TYR A 40 0.37 22.63 -9.06
C TYR A 40 -0.08 22.10 -7.70
N PHE A 41 -1.25 21.44 -7.66
CA PHE A 41 -1.79 20.92 -6.40
C PHE A 41 -0.91 19.82 -5.79
N ARG A 42 -0.38 18.92 -6.64
CA ARG A 42 0.51 17.84 -6.20
C ARG A 42 1.84 18.38 -5.69
N LEU A 43 2.45 19.31 -6.41
CA LEU A 43 3.67 19.99 -5.97
C LEU A 43 3.46 20.77 -4.67
N GLY A 44 2.23 21.18 -4.36
CA GLY A 44 1.84 21.80 -3.10
C GLY A 44 2.22 21.03 -1.85
N PHE A 45 2.27 19.70 -1.93
CA PHE A 45 2.73 18.84 -0.83
C PHE A 45 4.25 18.90 -0.65
N TYR A 46 5.00 19.08 -1.74
CA TYR A 46 6.46 19.07 -1.74
C TYR A 46 7.07 20.42 -1.45
N TRP A 47 6.42 21.54 -1.75
CA TRP A 47 6.91 22.86 -1.32
C TRP A 47 6.38 23.29 0.05
N PHE A 48 5.38 22.61 0.62
CA PHE A 48 4.87 22.91 1.96
C PHE A 48 5.95 22.99 3.06
N PRO A 49 6.95 22.08 3.11
CA PRO A 49 8.04 22.17 4.08
C PRO A 49 8.87 23.46 4.01
N PHE A 50 8.83 24.15 2.88
CA PHE A 50 9.56 25.38 2.64
C PHE A 50 8.76 26.65 2.94
N GLU A 51 7.47 26.53 3.31
CA GLU A 51 6.68 27.68 3.76
C GLU A 51 7.11 28.17 5.15
N LYS A 52 6.99 29.49 5.40
CA LYS A 52 7.28 30.09 6.72
C LYS A 52 6.34 29.54 7.80
N SER A 53 5.10 29.20 7.44
CA SER A 53 4.09 28.62 8.32
C SER A 53 4.31 27.13 8.66
N TYR A 54 5.22 26.41 8.00
CA TYR A 54 5.49 25.02 8.31
C TYR A 54 5.86 24.83 9.80
N PRO A 55 5.34 23.80 10.51
CA PRO A 55 4.49 22.67 10.05
C PRO A 55 2.97 22.90 10.17
N ARG A 56 2.50 24.14 10.34
CA ARG A 56 1.07 24.43 10.51
C ARG A 56 0.27 24.02 9.27
N LYS A 57 -0.69 23.12 9.44
CA LYS A 57 -1.58 22.66 8.35
C LYS A 57 -2.81 23.54 8.16
N ARG A 58 -3.22 24.29 9.20
CA ARG A 58 -4.35 25.23 9.17
C ARG A 58 -3.84 26.66 9.22
N ASN A 59 -4.56 27.58 8.58
CA ASN A 59 -4.22 29.00 8.49
C ASN A 59 -2.79 29.22 7.98
N ARG A 60 -2.44 28.53 6.88
CA ARG A 60 -1.18 28.69 6.19
C ARG A 60 -1.14 30.08 5.53
N ASP A 61 0.01 30.74 5.63
CA ASP A 61 0.26 32.02 4.95
C ASP A 61 0.65 31.84 3.48
N HIS A 62 1.11 30.63 3.13
CA HIS A 62 1.61 30.27 1.81
C HIS A 62 2.83 31.10 1.35
N ILE A 63 3.53 31.76 2.27
CA ILE A 63 4.75 32.52 2.00
C ILE A 63 5.95 31.60 2.17
N PHE A 64 6.85 31.61 1.21
CA PHE A 64 8.05 30.80 1.26
C PHE A 64 9.16 31.46 2.10
N LYS A 65 10.03 30.62 2.66
CA LYS A 65 11.26 31.08 3.32
C LYS A 65 12.19 31.72 2.28
N ASP A 66 13.04 32.61 2.73
CA ASP A 66 13.93 33.35 1.85
C ASP A 66 14.88 32.39 1.09
N GLY A 67 15.06 32.63 -0.22
CA GLY A 67 15.94 31.83 -1.07
C GLY A 67 15.40 30.44 -1.47
N VAL A 68 14.13 30.11 -1.17
CA VAL A 68 13.53 28.85 -1.61
C VAL A 68 13.36 28.84 -3.12
N LYS A 69 13.93 27.83 -3.76
CA LYS A 69 13.83 27.61 -5.20
C LYS A 69 12.74 26.60 -5.55
N PHE A 70 12.09 26.79 -6.69
CA PHE A 70 11.10 25.86 -7.24
C PHE A 70 11.69 24.45 -7.41
N GLU A 71 12.94 24.38 -7.83
CA GLU A 71 13.69 23.15 -8.05
C GLU A 71 13.80 22.28 -6.80
N TYR A 72 13.75 22.85 -5.60
CA TYR A 72 13.79 22.07 -4.35
C TYR A 72 12.54 21.20 -4.18
N ALA A 73 11.37 21.72 -4.58
CA ALA A 73 10.15 20.94 -4.57
C ALA A 73 10.18 19.82 -5.62
N ILE A 74 10.76 20.10 -6.79
CA ILE A 74 10.94 19.10 -7.86
C ILE A 74 11.90 17.99 -7.43
N GLN A 75 13.03 18.34 -6.83
CA GLN A 75 13.98 17.37 -6.29
C GLN A 75 13.35 16.49 -5.21
N LEU A 76 12.57 17.09 -4.31
CA LEU A 76 11.87 16.35 -3.26
C LEU A 76 10.78 15.42 -3.85
N TYR A 77 10.09 15.87 -4.89
CA TYR A 77 9.12 15.02 -5.62
C TYR A 77 9.77 13.79 -6.24
N TYR A 78 10.88 13.96 -6.94
CA TYR A 78 11.58 12.83 -7.57
C TYR A 78 12.25 11.93 -6.53
N PHE A 79 12.81 12.49 -5.45
CA PHE A 79 13.31 11.69 -4.34
C PHE A 79 12.20 10.79 -3.74
N ASP A 80 11.03 11.35 -3.48
CA ASP A 80 9.88 10.59 -2.97
C ASP A 80 9.40 9.53 -4.00
N PHE A 81 9.42 9.88 -5.29
CA PHE A 81 9.08 8.95 -6.37
C PHE A 81 10.03 7.74 -6.40
N ASP A 82 11.35 7.98 -6.37
CA ASP A 82 12.37 6.93 -6.40
C ASP A 82 12.32 6.08 -5.12
N LEU A 83 12.11 6.72 -3.98
CA LEU A 83 11.97 6.04 -2.69
C LEU A 83 10.76 5.09 -2.70
N ARG A 84 9.60 5.56 -3.19
CA ARG A 84 8.40 4.71 -3.34
C ARG A 84 8.63 3.54 -4.27
N ASN A 85 9.27 3.75 -5.41
CA ASN A 85 9.59 2.68 -6.36
C ASN A 85 10.51 1.62 -5.74
N SER A 86 11.52 2.07 -4.97
CA SER A 86 12.41 1.18 -4.23
C SER A 86 11.64 0.35 -3.20
N PHE A 87 10.79 0.99 -2.39
CA PHE A 87 9.96 0.28 -1.41
C PHE A 87 9.00 -0.71 -2.06
N LEU A 88 8.29 -0.31 -3.13
CA LEU A 88 7.36 -1.20 -3.84
C LEU A 88 8.05 -2.47 -4.33
N ARG A 89 9.27 -2.35 -4.85
CA ARG A 89 10.07 -3.50 -5.30
C ARG A 89 10.34 -4.48 -4.16
N TYR A 90 10.75 -3.99 -2.99
CA TYR A 90 11.06 -4.85 -1.85
C TYR A 90 9.80 -5.40 -1.17
N ILE A 91 8.76 -4.58 -1.01
CA ILE A 91 7.48 -5.00 -0.45
C ILE A 91 6.86 -6.12 -1.29
N SER A 92 6.85 -6.00 -2.62
CA SER A 92 6.37 -7.05 -3.51
C SER A 92 7.13 -8.37 -3.33
N ARG A 93 8.46 -8.31 -3.11
CA ARG A 93 9.26 -9.52 -2.83
C ARG A 93 8.92 -10.14 -1.48
N ILE A 94 8.70 -9.32 -0.46
CA ILE A 94 8.30 -9.79 0.88
C ILE A 94 6.91 -10.44 0.80
N GLU A 95 5.96 -9.79 0.12
CA GLU A 95 4.61 -10.31 -0.08
C GLU A 95 4.61 -11.69 -0.72
N ILE A 96 5.26 -11.82 -1.89
CA ILE A 96 5.34 -13.10 -2.62
C ILE A 96 6.00 -14.17 -1.74
N ASN A 97 7.13 -13.86 -1.10
CA ASN A 97 7.86 -14.83 -0.27
C ASN A 97 7.02 -15.29 0.93
N PHE A 98 6.35 -14.35 1.62
CA PHE A 98 5.50 -14.68 2.76
C PHE A 98 4.30 -15.53 2.36
N ARG A 99 3.59 -15.15 1.29
CA ARG A 99 2.48 -15.92 0.74
C ARG A 99 2.91 -17.34 0.40
N THR A 100 3.99 -17.49 -0.35
CA THR A 100 4.55 -18.80 -0.72
C THR A 100 4.89 -19.64 0.50
N LYS A 101 5.58 -19.07 1.50
CA LYS A 101 5.93 -19.81 2.74
C LYS A 101 4.70 -20.23 3.52
N LEU A 102 3.74 -19.32 3.70
CA LEU A 102 2.49 -19.64 4.38
C LEU A 102 1.75 -20.79 3.70
N ILE A 103 1.55 -20.68 2.38
CA ILE A 103 0.87 -21.73 1.61
C ILE A 103 1.63 -23.04 1.71
N TYR A 104 2.94 -23.03 1.47
CA TYR A 104 3.76 -24.25 1.47
C TYR A 104 3.74 -24.93 2.84
N MET A 105 4.04 -24.19 3.90
CA MET A 105 4.16 -24.77 5.24
C MET A 105 2.81 -25.25 5.78
N ALA A 106 1.74 -24.46 5.60
CA ALA A 106 0.40 -24.85 6.04
C ALA A 106 -0.14 -26.04 5.23
N SER A 107 0.01 -26.04 3.91
CA SER A 107 -0.48 -27.13 3.06
C SER A 107 0.27 -28.44 3.31
N ASN A 108 1.57 -28.40 3.64
CA ASN A 108 2.31 -29.60 4.03
C ASN A 108 1.93 -30.09 5.43
N LYS A 109 1.66 -29.17 6.36
CA LYS A 109 1.19 -29.52 7.71
C LYS A 109 -0.21 -30.14 7.71
N TYR A 110 -1.09 -29.60 6.87
CA TYR A 110 -2.50 -30.04 6.74
C TYR A 110 -2.71 -30.81 5.44
N ARG A 111 -1.79 -31.73 5.12
CA ARG A 111 -1.70 -32.41 3.83
C ARG A 111 -2.99 -33.10 3.38
N GLU A 112 -3.77 -33.60 4.32
CA GLU A 112 -5.05 -34.29 4.04
C GLU A 112 -6.23 -33.31 3.78
N ASP A 113 -6.03 -32.00 4.00
CA ASP A 113 -7.06 -30.99 3.78
C ASP A 113 -6.55 -29.84 2.89
N PRO A 114 -6.74 -29.92 1.56
CA PRO A 114 -6.33 -28.87 0.64
C PRO A 114 -7.12 -27.56 0.81
N PHE A 115 -8.21 -27.59 1.60
CA PHE A 115 -9.09 -26.46 1.90
C PHE A 115 -8.91 -25.92 3.32
N TRP A 116 -7.77 -26.19 3.96
CA TRP A 116 -7.45 -25.83 5.34
C TRP A 116 -7.76 -24.36 5.67
N TYR A 117 -7.63 -23.47 4.71
CA TYR A 117 -7.81 -22.02 4.87
C TYR A 117 -9.27 -21.59 5.13
N VAL A 118 -10.25 -22.43 4.81
CA VAL A 118 -11.69 -22.23 5.12
C VAL A 118 -12.20 -23.16 6.21
N ASN A 119 -11.34 -24.00 6.79
CA ASN A 119 -11.72 -24.97 7.80
C ASN A 119 -11.50 -24.40 9.21
N SER A 120 -12.60 -24.29 9.96
CA SER A 120 -12.58 -23.80 11.35
C SER A 120 -11.79 -24.67 12.34
N ARG A 121 -11.34 -25.85 11.92
CA ARG A 121 -10.40 -26.67 12.69
C ARG A 121 -9.03 -26.00 12.76
N TYR A 122 -8.59 -25.34 11.69
CA TYR A 122 -7.24 -24.78 11.54
C TYR A 122 -7.20 -23.25 11.64
N VAL A 123 -8.29 -22.57 11.31
CA VAL A 123 -8.38 -21.10 11.28
C VAL A 123 -9.50 -20.64 12.23
N ASP A 124 -9.32 -19.48 12.83
CA ASP A 124 -10.31 -18.92 13.75
C ASP A 124 -11.64 -18.64 13.04
N LYS A 125 -12.74 -19.06 13.68
CA LYS A 125 -14.09 -18.96 13.11
C LYS A 125 -14.54 -17.51 12.93
N SER A 126 -14.11 -16.59 13.78
CA SER A 126 -14.46 -15.17 13.67
C SER A 126 -13.86 -14.55 12.42
N PHE A 127 -12.61 -14.90 12.11
CA PHE A 127 -11.96 -14.48 10.88
C PHE A 127 -12.62 -15.08 9.63
N LEU A 128 -12.94 -16.37 9.64
CA LEU A 128 -13.62 -17.03 8.52
C LEU A 128 -14.99 -16.41 8.20
N ASN A 129 -15.66 -15.80 9.19
CA ASN A 129 -16.92 -15.09 9.02
C ASN A 129 -16.75 -13.58 8.84
N SER A 130 -15.53 -13.07 8.81
CA SER A 130 -15.28 -11.64 8.61
C SER A 130 -15.61 -11.22 7.18
N LYS A 131 -16.14 -10.00 7.03
CA LYS A 131 -16.46 -9.45 5.70
C LYS A 131 -15.23 -9.46 4.79
N ALA A 132 -14.07 -9.05 5.30
CA ALA A 132 -12.84 -8.99 4.50
C ALA A 132 -12.42 -10.34 3.93
N PHE A 133 -12.57 -11.43 4.70
CA PHE A 133 -12.25 -12.77 4.22
C PHE A 133 -13.29 -13.29 3.23
N LEU A 134 -14.58 -13.08 3.50
CA LEU A 134 -15.67 -13.50 2.60
C LEU A 134 -15.61 -12.77 1.25
N ASP A 135 -15.32 -11.47 1.27
CA ASP A 135 -15.13 -10.68 0.04
C ASP A 135 -13.91 -11.20 -0.74
N ALA A 136 -12.77 -11.49 -0.08
CA ALA A 136 -11.60 -12.04 -0.74
C ALA A 136 -11.85 -13.42 -1.37
N ILE A 137 -12.62 -14.29 -0.72
CA ILE A 137 -13.07 -15.58 -1.29
C ILE A 137 -13.96 -15.34 -2.52
N HIS A 138 -14.90 -14.41 -2.41
CA HIS A 138 -15.81 -14.07 -3.51
C HIS A 138 -15.03 -13.58 -4.73
N ASP A 139 -14.14 -12.63 -4.54
CA ASP A 139 -13.34 -12.04 -5.62
C ASP A 139 -12.42 -13.08 -6.27
N ALA A 140 -11.73 -13.87 -5.45
CA ALA A 140 -10.84 -14.93 -5.94
C ALA A 140 -11.58 -16.01 -6.75
N LYS A 141 -12.84 -16.33 -6.41
CA LYS A 141 -13.65 -17.29 -7.19
C LYS A 141 -14.01 -16.78 -8.58
N ASN A 142 -13.99 -15.47 -8.82
CA ASN A 142 -14.23 -14.87 -10.11
C ASN A 142 -13.01 -14.90 -11.04
N GLU A 143 -11.83 -15.20 -10.49
CA GLU A 143 -10.61 -15.35 -11.29
C GLU A 143 -10.68 -16.58 -12.19
N SER A 144 -10.28 -16.42 -13.45
CA SER A 144 -10.46 -17.43 -14.49
C SER A 144 -9.89 -18.81 -14.12
N VAL A 145 -8.68 -18.84 -13.54
CA VAL A 145 -8.00 -20.07 -13.12
C VAL A 145 -8.73 -20.76 -11.98
N VAL A 146 -9.24 -20.00 -11.01
CA VAL A 146 -10.00 -20.54 -9.87
C VAL A 146 -11.36 -21.04 -10.35
N LYS A 147 -12.07 -20.25 -11.16
CA LYS A 147 -13.36 -20.62 -11.72
C LYS A 147 -13.28 -21.92 -12.52
N GLN A 148 -12.28 -22.06 -13.40
CA GLN A 148 -12.07 -23.30 -14.15
C GLN A 148 -11.84 -24.53 -13.23
N ASP A 149 -11.14 -24.34 -12.12
CA ASP A 149 -10.92 -25.41 -11.12
C ASP A 149 -12.24 -25.80 -10.44
N LEU A 150 -13.04 -24.81 -10.02
CA LEU A 150 -14.33 -25.04 -9.38
C LEU A 150 -15.29 -25.80 -10.32
N ASP A 151 -15.39 -25.35 -11.57
CA ASP A 151 -16.26 -25.93 -12.59
C ASP A 151 -15.81 -27.36 -12.94
N ARG A 152 -14.49 -27.56 -13.14
CA ARG A 152 -13.91 -28.86 -13.52
C ARG A 152 -14.16 -29.94 -12.47
N TYR A 153 -14.12 -29.60 -11.19
CA TYR A 153 -14.21 -30.55 -10.09
C TYR A 153 -15.52 -30.50 -9.32
N GLY A 154 -16.47 -29.62 -9.69
CA GLY A 154 -17.75 -29.47 -9.00
C GLY A 154 -17.61 -29.08 -7.53
N ARG A 155 -16.63 -28.22 -7.17
CA ARG A 155 -16.29 -27.92 -5.80
C ARG A 155 -16.75 -26.50 -5.38
N SER A 156 -17.00 -26.32 -4.09
CA SER A 156 -17.30 -24.99 -3.54
C SER A 156 -16.07 -24.14 -3.30
N TYR A 157 -14.88 -24.74 -3.18
CA TYR A 157 -13.60 -24.07 -2.91
C TYR A 157 -12.49 -24.68 -3.76
N ALA A 158 -11.55 -23.85 -4.19
CA ALA A 158 -10.31 -24.30 -4.83
C ALA A 158 -9.24 -24.59 -3.75
N PRO A 159 -8.25 -25.45 -4.04
CA PRO A 159 -7.15 -25.72 -3.10
C PRO A 159 -6.42 -24.44 -2.69
N ALA A 160 -5.90 -24.41 -1.45
CA ALA A 160 -5.22 -23.26 -0.86
C ALA A 160 -4.15 -22.63 -1.78
N TRP A 161 -3.33 -23.48 -2.43
CA TRP A 161 -2.25 -23.03 -3.34
C TRP A 161 -2.74 -22.41 -4.65
N LYS A 162 -4.03 -22.46 -4.96
CA LYS A 162 -4.61 -21.79 -6.12
C LYS A 162 -5.29 -20.47 -5.71
N ILE A 163 -6.13 -20.51 -4.69
CA ILE A 163 -7.01 -19.38 -4.36
C ILE A 163 -6.31 -18.30 -3.55
N ILE A 164 -5.39 -18.66 -2.62
CA ILE A 164 -4.68 -17.69 -1.79
C ILE A 164 -3.75 -16.78 -2.61
N GLU A 165 -3.34 -17.18 -3.81
CA GLU A 165 -2.59 -16.33 -4.72
C GLU A 165 -3.35 -15.04 -5.11
N TYR A 166 -4.67 -15.08 -5.10
CA TYR A 166 -5.53 -13.94 -5.42
C TYR A 166 -5.97 -13.11 -4.21
N PHE A 167 -5.56 -13.48 -3.01
CA PHE A 167 -5.84 -12.69 -1.83
C PHE A 167 -4.93 -11.47 -1.76
N SER A 168 -5.45 -10.33 -1.29
CA SER A 168 -4.59 -9.19 -0.97
C SER A 168 -3.61 -9.55 0.15
N PHE A 169 -2.46 -8.86 0.18
CA PHE A 169 -1.44 -9.08 1.21
C PHE A 169 -2.01 -8.95 2.64
N GLY A 170 -2.92 -7.99 2.84
CA GLY A 170 -3.59 -7.81 4.13
C GLY A 170 -4.42 -9.01 4.56
N VAL A 171 -5.13 -9.66 3.64
CA VAL A 171 -5.91 -10.88 3.93
C VAL A 171 -4.98 -12.07 4.22
N VAL A 172 -3.85 -12.18 3.50
CA VAL A 172 -2.84 -13.24 3.74
C VAL A 172 -2.22 -13.09 5.13
N ILE A 173 -1.88 -11.86 5.56
CA ILE A 173 -1.38 -11.59 6.93
C ILE A 173 -2.46 -11.99 7.96
N SER A 174 -3.70 -11.53 7.75
CA SER A 174 -4.79 -11.85 8.68
C SER A 174 -5.08 -13.35 8.74
N LEU A 175 -4.95 -14.08 7.64
CA LEU A 175 -5.06 -15.54 7.63
C LEU A 175 -3.97 -16.19 8.50
N PHE A 176 -2.71 -15.76 8.38
CA PHE A 176 -1.61 -16.23 9.23
C PHE A 176 -1.87 -15.94 10.71
N GLU A 177 -2.30 -14.74 11.05
CA GLU A 177 -2.59 -14.34 12.43
C GLU A 177 -3.68 -15.18 13.07
N ASN A 178 -4.68 -15.59 12.28
CA ASN A 178 -5.82 -16.38 12.71
C ASN A 178 -5.65 -17.90 12.55
N LEU A 179 -4.45 -18.39 12.18
CA LEU A 179 -4.13 -19.80 12.31
C LEU A 179 -4.16 -20.20 13.79
N LYS A 180 -4.82 -21.31 14.10
CA LYS A 180 -4.91 -21.85 15.47
C LYS A 180 -3.64 -22.56 15.92
N ASP A 181 -2.86 -23.07 14.97
CA ASP A 181 -1.61 -23.78 15.25
C ASP A 181 -0.47 -22.82 15.56
N GLY A 182 -0.19 -22.67 16.86
CA GLY A 182 0.91 -21.81 17.35
C GLY A 182 2.29 -22.32 16.91
N GLY A 183 2.49 -23.61 16.77
CA GLY A 183 3.73 -24.21 16.28
C GLY A 183 4.00 -23.84 14.83
N LEU A 184 2.98 -23.95 13.96
CA LEU A 184 3.10 -23.53 12.57
C LEU A 184 3.41 -22.04 12.46
N LYS A 185 2.74 -21.18 13.24
CA LYS A 185 3.04 -19.74 13.27
C LYS A 185 4.47 -19.47 13.72
N HIS A 186 4.96 -20.19 14.73
CA HIS A 186 6.34 -20.09 15.18
C HIS A 186 7.33 -20.51 14.07
N ASP A 187 7.11 -21.63 13.42
CA ASP A 187 7.99 -22.15 12.35
C ASP A 187 8.06 -21.16 11.17
N ILE A 188 6.92 -20.57 10.78
CA ILE A 188 6.88 -19.52 9.75
C ILE A 188 7.69 -18.29 10.21
N SER A 189 7.51 -17.83 11.45
CA SER A 189 8.22 -16.68 12.00
C SER A 189 9.71 -16.91 12.06
N LYS A 190 10.13 -18.11 12.47
CA LYS A 190 11.54 -18.52 12.54
C LYS A 190 12.22 -18.52 11.16
N ALA A 191 11.47 -18.82 10.09
CA ALA A 191 11.97 -18.72 8.72
C ALA A 191 12.31 -17.27 8.28
N TYR A 192 11.94 -16.27 9.11
CA TYR A 192 12.32 -14.85 8.98
C TYR A 192 13.26 -14.38 10.10
N GLY A 193 13.84 -15.32 10.85
CA GLY A 193 14.79 -15.01 11.94
C GLY A 193 14.10 -14.48 13.21
N MET A 194 12.78 -14.70 13.39
CA MET A 194 12.04 -14.22 14.55
C MET A 194 11.53 -15.40 15.40
N GLU A 195 11.89 -15.41 16.67
CA GLU A 195 11.49 -16.46 17.62
C GLU A 195 10.04 -16.31 18.11
N SER A 196 9.46 -15.11 18.00
CA SER A 196 8.07 -14.84 18.42
C SER A 196 7.16 -14.57 17.24
N SER A 197 6.08 -15.36 17.11
CA SER A 197 5.05 -15.14 16.09
C SER A 197 4.30 -13.81 16.29
N THR A 198 4.16 -13.34 17.54
CA THR A 198 3.57 -12.03 17.83
C THR A 198 4.47 -10.90 17.36
N GLN A 199 5.78 -11.00 17.62
CA GLN A 199 6.76 -10.02 17.13
C GLN A 199 6.78 -9.99 15.61
N PHE A 200 6.73 -11.14 14.96
CA PHE A 200 6.66 -11.25 13.51
C PHE A 200 5.38 -10.60 12.95
N SER A 201 4.21 -10.88 13.57
CA SER A 201 2.94 -10.24 13.17
C SER A 201 3.02 -8.72 13.26
N ASN A 202 3.55 -8.18 14.36
CA ASN A 202 3.73 -6.74 14.50
C ASN A 202 4.63 -6.16 13.41
N TYR A 203 5.75 -6.84 13.11
CA TYR A 203 6.67 -6.41 12.08
C TYR A 203 6.05 -6.42 10.68
N ILE A 204 5.39 -7.53 10.29
CA ILE A 204 4.80 -7.65 8.94
C ILE A 204 3.62 -6.69 8.74
N ASN A 205 2.88 -6.34 9.80
CA ASN A 205 1.83 -5.34 9.76
C ASN A 205 2.35 -3.91 9.53
N THR A 206 3.62 -3.61 9.82
CA THR A 206 4.20 -2.30 9.49
C THR A 206 4.47 -2.14 7.99
N ILE A 207 4.48 -3.25 7.25
CA ILE A 207 4.71 -3.28 5.79
C ILE A 207 3.37 -3.22 5.02
N ARG A 208 2.25 -3.53 5.69
CA ARG A 208 0.90 -3.49 5.14
C ARG A 208 0.40 -2.06 4.90
#